data_466628e58e7f750d75d2e9894ee1aabd
#
_entry.id   466628e58e7f750d75d2e9894ee1aabd
#
_cell.length_a   1.000
_cell.length_b   1.000
_cell.length_c   1.000
_cell.angle_alpha   90.00
_cell.angle_beta   90.00
_cell.angle_gamma   90.00
#
_symmetry.space_group_name_H-M   'P 1'
#
loop_
_entity.id
_entity.type
_entity.pdbx_description
1 polymer ?
#
loop_
_entity_poly.entity_id
_entity_poly.type
_entity_poly.pdbx_seq_one_letter_code
_entity_poly.pdbx_strand_id
1 'polypeptide(L)'
;MEKVCLVIGAGAGIGGTVAKKFASNGYHSYLARRTDREGLETLIKEIEDSGGKASGSLLNVIDENSIEDLVNKVESEIGPIDTVIYNIGAVSYTHLRAHET
;
A
#
# COMPACT_ATOMS: atom_id res chain seq x y z
N MET A 1 -0.50 13.94 -11.67
CA MET A 1 0.29 12.86 -11.11
C MET A 1 -0.38 12.28 -9.89
N GLU A 2 -0.51 11.00 -9.83
CA GLU A 2 -1.23 10.39 -8.74
C GLU A 2 -0.37 10.29 -7.50
N LYS A 3 -0.97 10.55 -6.36
CA LYS A 3 -0.28 10.31 -5.11
C LYS A 3 -0.54 8.88 -4.69
N VAL A 4 0.47 8.23 -4.17
CA VAL A 4 0.39 6.83 -3.79
C VAL A 4 0.43 6.69 -2.27
N CYS A 5 -0.44 5.84 -1.76
CA CYS A 5 -0.37 5.41 -0.38
C CYS A 5 0.11 3.96 -0.40
N LEU A 6 1.28 3.72 0.14
CA LEU A 6 1.86 2.37 0.18
C LEU A 6 1.51 1.74 1.52
N VAL A 7 0.76 0.65 1.49
CA VAL A 7 0.36 -0.04 2.72
C VAL A 7 1.10 -1.37 2.77
N ILE A 8 2.00 -1.51 3.73
CA ILE A 8 2.79 -2.72 3.90
C ILE A 8 2.16 -3.54 5.01
N GLY A 9 1.81 -4.77 4.70
CA GLY A 9 1.08 -5.62 5.63
C GLY A 9 -0.41 -5.47 5.49
N ALA A 10 -0.88 -5.16 4.28
CA ALA A 10 -2.30 -4.94 4.04
C ALA A 10 -3.06 -6.25 4.18
N GLY A 11 -3.76 -6.42 5.26
CA GLY A 11 -4.57 -7.58 5.52
C GLY A 11 -6.03 -7.23 5.56
N ALA A 12 -6.82 -8.17 6.03
CA ALA A 12 -8.24 -7.97 6.12
C ALA A 12 -8.62 -7.00 7.23
N GLY A 13 -7.73 -6.69 8.11
CA GLY A 13 -8.05 -5.82 9.24
C GLY A 13 -7.74 -4.35 8.95
N ILE A 14 -6.94 -3.76 9.83
CA ILE A 14 -6.66 -2.32 9.77
C ILE A 14 -6.05 -1.90 8.45
N GLY A 15 -5.08 -2.68 7.94
CA GLY A 15 -4.41 -2.33 6.70
C GLY A 15 -5.37 -2.21 5.52
N GLY A 16 -6.32 -3.14 5.42
CA GLY A 16 -7.30 -3.10 4.35
C GLY A 16 -8.24 -1.90 4.47
N THR A 17 -8.67 -1.61 5.68
CA THR A 17 -9.55 -0.47 5.93
C THR A 17 -8.84 0.84 5.55
N VAL A 18 -7.59 0.98 5.94
CA VAL A 18 -6.82 2.18 5.63
C VAL A 18 -6.63 2.32 4.13
N ALA A 19 -6.32 1.22 3.44
CA ALA A 19 -6.14 1.27 2.00
C ALA A 19 -7.40 1.75 1.29
N LYS A 20 -8.56 1.27 1.74
CA LYS A 20 -9.82 1.70 1.16
C LYS A 20 -10.06 3.18 1.40
N LYS A 21 -9.74 3.65 2.58
CA LYS A 21 -9.95 5.05 2.94
C LYS A 21 -9.10 5.97 2.07
N PHE A 22 -7.82 5.63 1.90
CA PHE A 22 -6.97 6.46 1.07
C PHE A 22 -7.43 6.44 -0.39
N ALA A 23 -7.84 5.27 -0.88
CA ALA A 23 -8.32 5.17 -2.25
C ALA A 23 -9.57 6.03 -2.46
N SER A 24 -10.43 6.10 -1.46
CA SER A 24 -11.64 6.92 -1.59
C SER A 24 -11.33 8.42 -1.55
N ASN A 25 -10.11 8.78 -1.16
CA ASN A 25 -9.69 10.16 -1.16
C ASN A 25 -8.75 10.51 -2.31
N GLY A 26 -8.78 9.71 -3.36
CA GLY A 26 -8.05 10.02 -4.57
C GLY A 26 -6.63 9.49 -4.64
N TYR A 27 -6.22 8.70 -3.66
CA TYR A 27 -4.90 8.09 -3.71
C TYR A 27 -4.94 6.79 -4.48
N HIS A 28 -3.81 6.43 -5.06
CA HIS A 28 -3.64 5.09 -5.59
C HIS A 28 -3.08 4.26 -4.45
N SER A 29 -3.85 3.31 -3.93
CA SER A 29 -3.39 2.48 -2.82
C SER A 29 -2.58 1.30 -3.35
N TYR A 30 -1.34 1.21 -2.95
CA TYR A 30 -0.49 0.08 -3.32
C TYR A 30 -0.33 -0.80 -2.09
N LEU A 31 -0.72 -2.06 -2.25
CA LEU A 31 -0.83 -2.97 -1.11
C LEU A 31 0.25 -4.04 -1.19
N ALA A 32 0.96 -4.24 -0.10
CA ALA A 32 1.98 -5.27 -0.03
C ALA A 32 1.66 -6.22 1.12
N ARG A 33 1.67 -7.51 0.83
CA ARG A 33 1.43 -8.55 1.83
C ARG A 33 2.52 -9.59 1.73
N ARG A 34 2.73 -10.33 2.81
CA ARG A 34 3.71 -11.40 2.77
C ARG A 34 3.16 -12.64 2.08
N THR A 35 1.91 -12.95 2.31
CA THR A 35 1.28 -14.15 1.78
C THR A 35 -0.16 -13.83 1.43
N ASP A 36 -0.89 -14.86 1.00
CA ASP A 36 -2.32 -14.74 0.73
C ASP A 36 -2.61 -13.85 -0.48
N ARG A 37 -2.15 -14.31 -1.62
CA ARG A 37 -2.40 -13.61 -2.88
C ARG A 37 -3.89 -13.43 -3.14
N GLU A 38 -4.69 -14.41 -2.78
CA GLU A 38 -6.13 -14.34 -3.00
C GLU A 38 -6.76 -13.20 -2.21
N GLY A 39 -6.38 -13.07 -0.94
CA GLY A 39 -6.88 -11.97 -0.13
C GLY A 39 -6.42 -10.62 -0.63
N LEU A 40 -5.18 -10.56 -1.15
CA LEU A 40 -4.67 -9.33 -1.72
C LEU A 40 -5.48 -8.94 -2.96
N GLU A 41 -5.73 -9.88 -3.84
CA GLU A 41 -6.49 -9.62 -5.05
C GLU A 41 -7.93 -9.24 -4.75
N THR A 42 -8.52 -9.87 -3.75
CA THR A 42 -9.87 -9.54 -3.33
C THR A 42 -9.95 -8.10 -2.84
N LEU A 43 -8.97 -7.69 -2.05
CA LEU A 43 -8.95 -6.34 -1.52
C LEU A 43 -8.76 -5.31 -2.64
N ILE A 44 -7.88 -5.60 -3.58
CA ILE A 44 -7.67 -4.72 -4.73
C ILE A 44 -8.99 -4.58 -5.51
N LYS A 45 -9.66 -5.69 -5.73
CA LYS A 45 -10.91 -5.66 -6.48
C LYS A 45 -11.98 -4.87 -5.74
N GLU A 46 -12.06 -5.02 -4.42
CA GLU A 46 -13.02 -4.26 -3.64
C GLU A 46 -12.80 -2.76 -3.78
N ILE A 47 -11.55 -2.35 -3.77
CA ILE A 47 -11.23 -0.94 -3.92
C ILE A 47 -11.60 -0.45 -5.32
N GLU A 48 -11.28 -1.23 -6.33
CA GLU A 48 -11.60 -0.86 -7.70
C GLU A 48 -13.11 -0.83 -7.94
N ASP A 49 -13.83 -1.76 -7.35
CA ASP A 49 -15.28 -1.79 -7.50
C ASP A 49 -15.95 -0.56 -6.87
N SER A 50 -15.31 0.02 -5.88
CA SER A 50 -15.86 1.23 -5.27
C SER A 50 -15.38 2.51 -5.96
N GLY A 51 -14.67 2.37 -7.07
CA GLY A 51 -14.27 3.53 -7.86
C GLY A 51 -12.85 4.02 -7.56
N GLY A 52 -12.13 3.34 -6.68
CA GLY A 52 -10.77 3.74 -6.35
C GLY A 52 -9.74 3.07 -7.24
N LYS A 53 -8.49 3.35 -6.98
CA LYS A 53 -7.38 2.73 -7.69
C LYS A 53 -6.52 1.97 -6.71
N ALA A 54 -6.16 0.75 -7.07
CA ALA A 54 -5.35 -0.09 -6.21
C ALA A 54 -4.50 -1.04 -7.04
N SER A 55 -3.35 -1.36 -6.50
CA SER A 55 -2.44 -2.36 -7.06
C SER A 55 -1.77 -3.05 -5.89
N GLY A 56 -1.01 -4.08 -6.14
CA GLY A 56 -0.34 -4.74 -5.04
C GLY A 56 0.59 -5.83 -5.48
N SER A 57 1.38 -6.31 -4.54
CA SER A 57 2.28 -7.42 -4.79
C SER A 57 2.57 -8.13 -3.48
N LEU A 58 3.15 -9.32 -3.59
CA LEU A 58 3.56 -10.06 -2.41
C LEU A 58 5.03 -9.81 -2.13
N LEU A 59 5.36 -9.64 -0.85
CA LEU A 59 6.73 -9.52 -0.42
C LEU A 59 7.00 -10.69 0.51
N ASN A 60 7.79 -11.66 0.07
CA ASN A 60 8.09 -12.82 0.91
C ASN A 60 8.84 -12.43 2.17
N VAL A 61 9.71 -11.45 2.07
CA VAL A 61 10.46 -10.96 3.20
C VAL A 61 10.20 -9.47 3.29
N ILE A 62 9.85 -8.99 4.48
CA ILE A 62 9.63 -7.57 4.69
C ILE A 62 10.80 -7.06 5.51
N ASP A 63 11.82 -6.55 4.83
CA ASP A 63 12.99 -5.95 5.47
C ASP A 63 13.31 -4.64 4.76
N GLU A 64 14.34 -3.96 5.23
CA GLU A 64 14.71 -2.67 4.68
C GLU A 64 14.95 -2.72 3.18
N ASN A 65 15.65 -3.73 2.72
CA ASN A 65 15.99 -3.82 1.30
C ASN A 65 14.76 -4.08 0.43
N SER A 66 13.88 -4.97 0.85
CA SER A 66 12.71 -5.27 0.06
C SER A 66 11.74 -4.08 0.03
N ILE A 67 11.66 -3.34 1.12
CA ILE A 67 10.82 -2.16 1.18
C ILE A 67 11.39 -1.07 0.29
N GLU A 68 12.70 -0.88 0.31
CA GLU A 68 13.34 0.12 -0.53
C GLU A 68 13.14 -0.18 -2.01
N ASP A 69 13.32 -1.45 -2.38
CA ASP A 69 13.11 -1.87 -3.76
C ASP A 69 11.66 -1.65 -4.18
N LEU A 70 10.73 -1.93 -3.27
CA LEU A 70 9.33 -1.74 -3.57
C LEU A 70 8.99 -0.27 -3.73
N VAL A 71 9.53 0.58 -2.88
CA VAL A 71 9.31 2.02 -2.97
C VAL A 71 9.79 2.53 -4.31
N ASN A 72 11.00 2.14 -4.72
CA ASN A 72 11.55 2.57 -5.99
C ASN A 72 10.71 2.09 -7.17
N LYS A 73 10.23 0.87 -7.10
CA LYS A 73 9.40 0.31 -8.16
C LYS A 73 8.09 1.07 -8.27
N VAL A 74 7.44 1.29 -7.16
CA VAL A 74 6.14 1.97 -7.15
C VAL A 74 6.27 3.40 -7.64
N GLU A 75 7.31 4.09 -7.19
CA GLU A 75 7.49 5.49 -7.60
C GLU A 75 7.81 5.60 -9.08
N SER A 76 8.51 4.63 -9.64
CA SER A 76 8.82 4.70 -11.06
C SER A 76 7.64 4.26 -11.94
N GLU A 77 6.78 3.41 -11.44
CA GLU A 77 5.69 2.87 -12.25
C GLU A 77 4.38 3.63 -12.09
N ILE A 78 4.13 4.19 -10.94
CA ILE A 78 2.84 4.81 -10.66
C ILE A 78 2.99 6.30 -10.36
N GLY A 79 3.75 6.63 -9.34
CA GLY A 79 3.91 8.03 -8.96
C GLY A 79 4.53 8.17 -7.58
N PRO A 80 4.65 9.39 -7.11
CA PRO A 80 5.32 9.62 -5.83
C PRO A 80 4.53 9.04 -4.66
N ILE A 81 5.23 8.39 -3.77
CA ILE A 81 4.61 7.85 -2.57
C ILE A 81 4.50 8.98 -1.57
N ASP A 82 3.28 9.30 -1.21
CA ASP A 82 3.00 10.38 -0.28
C ASP A 82 2.95 9.86 1.15
N THR A 83 2.44 8.65 1.33
CA THR A 83 2.22 8.08 2.65
C THR A 83 2.61 6.62 2.64
N VAL A 84 3.33 6.19 3.66
CA VAL A 84 3.65 4.77 3.85
C VAL A 84 3.05 4.34 5.18
N ILE A 85 2.29 3.27 5.15
CA ILE A 85 1.67 2.74 6.36
C ILE A 85 2.19 1.33 6.58
N TYR A 86 2.80 1.15 7.75
CA TYR A 86 3.28 -0.16 8.13
C TYR A 86 2.26 -0.78 9.07
N ASN A 87 1.74 -1.92 8.70
CA ASN A 87 0.78 -2.63 9.54
C ASN A 87 1.27 -4.06 9.69
N ILE A 88 2.35 -4.22 10.44
CA ILE A 88 2.98 -5.51 10.62
C ILE A 88 2.74 -5.97 12.04
N GLY A 89 2.11 -7.12 12.19
CA GLY A 89 1.80 -7.64 13.51
C GLY A 89 0.73 -6.78 14.18
N ALA A 90 0.92 -6.51 15.46
CA ALA A 90 -0.05 -5.76 16.23
C ALA A 90 0.19 -4.26 16.22
N VAL A 91 1.25 -3.82 15.58
CA VAL A 91 1.64 -2.41 15.60
C VAL A 91 1.47 -1.80 14.23
N SER A 92 0.85 -0.64 14.17
CA SER A 92 0.71 0.09 12.93
C SER A 92 1.18 1.51 13.15
N TYR A 93 1.87 2.07 12.19
CA TYR A 93 2.15 3.50 12.23
C TYR A 93 2.29 4.06 10.82
N THR A 94 2.12 5.34 10.71
CA THR A 94 2.14 6.03 9.44
C THR A 94 3.38 6.89 9.36
N HIS A 95 4.04 6.84 8.22
CA HIS A 95 5.18 7.66 7.95
C HIS A 95 4.86 8.52 6.74
N LEU A 96 4.78 9.81 6.92
CA LEU A 96 4.51 10.71 5.82
C LEU A 96 5.82 11.10 5.19
N ARG A 97 5.91 10.90 3.87
CA ARG A 97 7.08 11.26 3.17
C ARG A 97 6.92 12.66 2.73
N ALA A 98 7.06 13.57 3.60
CA ALA A 98 6.81 14.87 3.27
C ALA A 98 7.86 15.42 2.47
N HIS A 99 7.93 15.86 1.63
CA HIS A 99 8.84 16.50 0.90
C HIS A 99 9.92 17.02 1.56
N GLU A 100 10.63 16.31 2.14
CA GLU A 100 11.67 16.74 2.66
C GLU A 100 12.48 17.20 1.86
N THR A 101 12.64 17.75 1.68
CA THR A 101 13.42 18.31 0.95
C THR A 101 14.20 18.75 1.30
#